data_f48fecbf4c85b5a914132fc3fc0d5205
#
_entry.id   f48fecbf4c85b5a914132fc3fc0d5205
#
_cell.length_a   1.000
_cell.length_b   1.000
_cell.length_c   1.000
_cell.angle_alpha   90.00
_cell.angle_beta   90.00
_cell.angle_gamma   90.00
#
_symmetry.space_group_name_H-M   'P 1'
#
loop_
_entity.id
_entity.type
_entity.pdbx_description
1 polymer ?
#
loop_
_entity_poly.entity_id
_entity_poly.type
_entity_poly.pdbx_seq_one_letter_code
_entity_poly.pdbx_strand_id
1 'polypeptide(L)'
;YKLDIRPIEVEKDLADKNVKYVVDINVLENGEVVKMSKRTGNAITIKDLIDDIGVDATRYFFAAKAANTPYDFDLTLAKSKSNDNPVYYAQYAHARMCSILRQAKENDITIA
;
A
#
# COMPACT_ATOMS: atom_id res chain seq x y z
N TYR A 1 5.44 -4.52 -18.89
CA TYR A 1 3.99 -4.33 -18.75
C TYR A 1 3.70 -2.84 -18.88
N LYS A 2 2.83 -2.50 -19.82
CA LYS A 2 2.38 -1.13 -20.01
C LYS A 2 1.16 -0.93 -19.11
N LEU A 3 1.26 -0.08 -18.12
CA LEU A 3 0.15 0.32 -17.27
C LEU A 3 -0.84 1.11 -18.12
N ASP A 4 -2.07 0.66 -18.13
CA ASP A 4 -3.14 1.27 -18.90
C ASP A 4 -4.03 2.09 -17.95
N ILE A 5 -4.00 3.41 -18.11
CA ILE A 5 -4.90 4.31 -17.41
C ILE A 5 -6.02 4.62 -18.38
N ARG A 6 -7.22 4.14 -18.09
CA ARG A 6 -8.40 4.36 -18.91
C ARG A 6 -9.35 5.35 -18.23
N PRO A 7 -9.80 6.38 -18.96
CA PRO A 7 -10.85 7.23 -18.43
C PRO A 7 -12.19 6.45 -18.35
N ILE A 8 -12.98 6.79 -17.37
CA ILE A 8 -14.27 6.14 -17.05
C ILE A 8 -15.27 6.14 -18.20
N GLU A 9 -15.16 7.07 -19.13
CA GLU A 9 -16.02 7.14 -20.30
C GLU A 9 -16.00 5.85 -21.13
N VAL A 10 -15.00 5.02 -20.95
CA VAL A 10 -14.84 3.73 -21.64
C VAL A 10 -15.57 2.59 -20.92
N GLU A 11 -15.87 2.74 -19.61
CA GLU A 11 -16.51 1.70 -18.81
C GLU A 11 -17.76 2.25 -18.09
N LYS A 12 -18.89 2.15 -18.79
CA LYS A 12 -20.17 2.73 -18.34
C LYS A 12 -20.62 2.21 -16.95
N ASP A 13 -20.36 0.96 -16.64
CA ASP A 13 -20.74 0.34 -15.38
C ASP A 13 -19.95 0.89 -14.17
N LEU A 14 -18.78 1.47 -14.42
CA LEU A 14 -17.94 2.09 -13.39
C LEU A 14 -18.27 3.57 -13.18
N ALA A 15 -18.73 4.25 -14.22
CA ALA A 15 -19.19 5.64 -14.13
C ALA A 15 -20.35 5.78 -13.13
N ASP A 16 -21.29 4.83 -13.14
CA ASP A 16 -22.44 4.79 -12.21
C ASP A 16 -22.01 4.60 -10.74
N LYS A 17 -20.77 4.18 -10.48
CA LYS A 17 -20.19 4.01 -9.16
C LYS A 17 -19.26 5.15 -8.72
N ASN A 18 -19.29 6.29 -9.40
CA ASN A 18 -18.39 7.42 -9.16
C ASN A 18 -16.88 7.10 -9.29
N VAL A 19 -16.53 6.09 -10.04
CA VAL A 19 -15.12 5.75 -10.33
C VAL A 19 -14.60 6.70 -11.42
N LYS A 20 -13.49 7.37 -11.22
CA LYS A 20 -12.91 8.33 -12.17
C LYS A 20 -11.90 7.72 -13.11
N TYR A 21 -11.20 6.68 -12.67
CA TYR A 21 -10.13 6.03 -13.42
C TYR A 21 -10.09 4.55 -13.11
N VAL A 22 -9.69 3.77 -14.09
CA VAL A 22 -9.28 2.37 -13.92
C VAL A 22 -7.77 2.31 -14.15
N VAL A 23 -7.05 1.79 -13.17
CA VAL A 23 -5.60 1.66 -13.23
C VAL A 23 -5.23 0.22 -12.99
N ASP A 24 -4.49 -0.37 -13.93
CA ASP A 24 -3.92 -1.69 -13.72
C ASP A 24 -2.71 -1.59 -12.78
N ILE A 25 -2.73 -2.39 -11.73
CA ILE A 25 -1.66 -2.48 -10.76
C ILE A 25 -0.88 -3.77 -11.02
N ASN A 26 0.42 -3.64 -11.26
CA ASN A 26 1.31 -4.79 -11.29
C ASN A 26 1.78 -5.12 -9.87
N VAL A 27 1.85 -6.39 -9.54
CA VAL A 27 2.49 -6.85 -8.32
C VAL A 27 3.87 -7.39 -8.67
N LEU A 28 4.90 -6.85 -8.00
CA LEU A 28 6.27 -7.31 -8.12
C LEU A 28 6.64 -8.18 -6.93
N GLU A 29 7.31 -9.28 -7.17
CA GLU A 29 7.93 -10.10 -6.14
C GLU A 29 9.36 -10.43 -6.58
N ASN A 30 10.34 -10.13 -5.72
CA ASN A 30 11.77 -10.25 -6.03
C ASN A 30 12.18 -9.54 -7.33
N GLY A 31 11.57 -8.39 -7.63
CA GLY A 31 11.85 -7.59 -8.84
C GLY A 31 11.19 -8.11 -10.11
N GLU A 32 10.44 -9.20 -10.06
CA GLU A 32 9.72 -9.75 -11.20
C GLU A 32 8.22 -9.55 -11.08
N VAL A 33 7.55 -9.28 -12.21
CA VAL A 33 6.10 -9.14 -12.24
C VAL A 33 5.44 -10.49 -12.00
N VAL A 34 4.61 -10.58 -10.96
CA VAL A 34 3.78 -11.75 -10.70
C VAL A 34 2.69 -11.82 -11.77
N LYS A 35 2.70 -12.87 -12.57
CA LYS A 35 1.68 -13.10 -13.58
C LYS A 35 0.38 -13.53 -12.91
N MET A 36 -0.61 -12.64 -12.96
CA MET A 36 -1.95 -12.93 -12.45
C MET A 36 -2.85 -13.42 -13.58
N SER A 37 -3.56 -14.53 -13.35
CA SER A 37 -4.55 -15.04 -14.26
C SER A 37 -5.80 -15.49 -13.51
N LYS A 38 -6.93 -14.92 -13.85
CA LYS A 38 -8.24 -15.34 -13.30
C LYS A 38 -8.57 -16.80 -13.65
N ARG A 39 -8.05 -17.30 -14.78
CA ARG A 39 -8.30 -18.67 -15.24
C ARG A 39 -7.53 -19.73 -14.46
N THR A 40 -6.35 -19.37 -13.93
CA THR A 40 -5.47 -20.30 -13.18
C THR A 40 -5.58 -20.12 -11.68
N GLY A 41 -6.42 -19.20 -11.17
CA GLY A 41 -6.58 -18.92 -9.76
C GLY A 41 -5.39 -18.15 -9.12
N ASN A 42 -4.46 -17.65 -9.93
CA ASN A 42 -3.26 -16.93 -9.45
C ASN A 42 -3.48 -15.41 -9.32
N ALA A 43 -4.72 -14.97 -9.15
CA ALA A 43 -5.00 -13.54 -8.89
C ALA A 43 -4.76 -13.23 -7.41
N ILE A 44 -3.90 -12.24 -7.12
CA ILE A 44 -3.72 -11.72 -5.77
C ILE A 44 -4.88 -10.77 -5.48
N THR A 45 -5.64 -11.06 -4.44
CA THR A 45 -6.74 -10.21 -3.99
C THR A 45 -6.27 -9.22 -2.92
N ILE A 46 -7.07 -8.18 -2.67
CA ILE A 46 -6.83 -7.27 -1.52
C ILE A 46 -6.80 -8.05 -0.21
N LYS A 47 -7.62 -9.10 -0.09
CA LYS A 47 -7.61 -9.96 1.10
C LYS A 47 -6.28 -10.66 1.26
N ASP A 48 -5.73 -11.22 0.19
CA ASP A 48 -4.41 -11.89 0.23
C ASP A 48 -3.32 -10.91 0.65
N LEU A 49 -3.35 -9.66 0.15
CA LEU A 49 -2.41 -8.63 0.58
C LEU A 49 -2.56 -8.29 2.07
N ILE A 50 -3.79 -8.16 2.56
CA ILE A 50 -4.05 -7.88 3.98
C ILE A 50 -3.54 -9.03 4.86
N ASP A 51 -3.76 -10.27 4.44
CA ASP A 51 -3.30 -11.45 5.17
C ASP A 51 -1.76 -11.53 5.18
N ASP A 52 -1.10 -11.08 4.12
CA ASP A 52 0.37 -11.12 3.96
C ASP A 52 1.11 -9.98 4.68
N ILE A 53 0.64 -8.74 4.54
CA ILE A 53 1.36 -7.54 5.01
C ILE A 53 0.60 -6.73 6.06
N GLY A 54 -0.62 -7.09 6.34
CA GLY A 54 -1.50 -6.40 7.29
C GLY A 54 -2.26 -5.21 6.71
N VAL A 55 -3.30 -4.78 7.42
CA VAL A 55 -4.20 -3.70 7.00
C VAL A 55 -3.47 -2.37 6.86
N ASP A 56 -2.62 -2.02 7.83
CA ASP A 56 -1.95 -0.72 7.87
C ASP A 56 -0.97 -0.55 6.71
N ALA A 57 -0.17 -1.56 6.44
CA ALA A 57 0.75 -1.54 5.31
C ALA A 57 0.00 -1.48 3.98
N THR A 58 -1.04 -2.30 3.81
CA THR A 58 -1.87 -2.28 2.60
C THR A 58 -2.45 -0.88 2.36
N ARG A 59 -3.07 -0.28 3.37
CA ARG A 59 -3.63 1.08 3.27
C ARG A 59 -2.58 2.12 2.95
N TYR A 60 -1.43 2.06 3.60
CA TYR A 60 -0.34 3.02 3.37
C TYR A 60 0.13 2.99 1.92
N PHE A 61 0.46 1.82 1.39
CA PHE A 61 0.98 1.68 0.04
C PHE A 61 -0.01 2.17 -1.02
N PHE A 62 -1.30 1.91 -0.84
CA PHE A 62 -2.32 2.41 -1.76
C PHE A 62 -2.57 3.91 -1.58
N ALA A 63 -2.57 4.43 -0.36
CA ALA A 63 -2.78 5.86 -0.10
C ALA A 63 -1.58 6.73 -0.50
N ALA A 64 -0.38 6.16 -0.57
CA ALA A 64 0.84 6.87 -0.96
C ALA A 64 0.89 7.25 -2.46
N LYS A 65 -0.03 6.73 -3.26
CA LYS A 65 -0.12 7.01 -4.69
C LYS A 65 -1.43 7.70 -5.04
N ALA A 66 -1.37 8.64 -5.98
CA ALA A 66 -2.58 9.23 -6.53
C ALA A 66 -3.38 8.17 -7.30
N ALA A 67 -4.71 8.27 -7.24
CA ALA A 67 -5.61 7.27 -7.83
C ALA A 67 -5.46 7.08 -9.35
N ASN A 68 -4.89 8.06 -10.04
CA ASN A 68 -4.66 8.05 -11.49
C ASN A 68 -3.20 7.75 -11.86
N THR A 69 -2.37 7.38 -10.88
CA THR A 69 -0.95 7.09 -11.12
C THR A 69 -0.75 5.60 -11.35
N PRO A 70 -0.07 5.22 -12.44
CA PRO A 70 0.40 3.85 -12.63
C PRO A 70 1.20 3.36 -11.43
N TYR A 71 0.96 2.12 -11.00
CA TYR A 71 1.56 1.62 -9.78
C TYR A 71 2.07 0.19 -9.91
N ASP A 72 3.38 0.05 -9.71
CA ASP A 72 4.02 -1.25 -9.48
C ASP A 72 4.11 -1.48 -7.97
N PHE A 73 3.31 -2.41 -7.47
CA PHE A 73 3.29 -2.77 -6.05
C PHE A 73 4.38 -3.79 -5.76
N ASP A 74 5.42 -3.36 -5.05
CA ASP A 74 6.51 -4.24 -4.64
C ASP A 74 6.16 -4.99 -3.36
N LEU A 75 5.75 -6.24 -3.52
CA LEU A 75 5.37 -7.12 -2.42
C LEU A 75 6.56 -7.48 -1.53
N THR A 76 7.75 -7.63 -2.13
CA THR A 76 8.98 -7.93 -1.38
C THR A 76 9.34 -6.79 -0.45
N LEU A 77 9.29 -5.55 -0.96
CA LEU A 77 9.51 -4.35 -0.15
C LEU A 77 8.44 -4.22 0.95
N ALA A 78 7.17 -4.45 0.60
CA ALA A 78 6.06 -4.34 1.54
C ALA A 78 6.15 -5.35 2.71
N LYS A 79 6.73 -6.51 2.48
CA LYS A 79 6.98 -7.53 3.51
C LYS A 79 8.24 -7.26 4.34
N SER A 80 9.17 -6.43 3.86
CA SER A 80 10.45 -6.22 4.53
C SER A 80 10.29 -5.45 5.84
N LYS A 81 11.08 -5.83 6.84
CA LYS A 81 11.19 -5.13 8.14
C LYS A 81 12.48 -4.30 8.16
N SER A 82 12.66 -3.46 7.16
CA SER A 82 13.85 -2.65 6.99
C SER A 82 13.49 -1.16 6.84
N ASN A 83 14.46 -0.29 6.97
CA ASN A 83 14.30 1.15 6.76
C ASN A 83 13.92 1.51 5.31
N ASP A 84 14.13 0.59 4.37
CA ASP A 84 13.71 0.78 2.98
C ASP A 84 12.18 0.67 2.83
N ASN A 85 11.52 -0.03 3.76
CA ASN A 85 10.07 -0.10 3.81
C ASN A 85 9.50 1.17 4.48
N PRO A 86 8.82 2.04 3.73
CA PRO A 86 8.33 3.31 4.27
C PRO A 86 7.29 3.14 5.39
N VAL A 87 6.52 2.06 5.37
CA VAL A 87 5.55 1.75 6.44
C VAL A 87 6.28 1.40 7.73
N TYR A 88 7.26 0.52 7.63
CA TYR A 88 8.07 0.13 8.78
C TYR A 88 8.80 1.34 9.39
N TYR A 89 9.36 2.18 8.53
CA TYR A 89 10.03 3.40 8.96
C TYR A 89 9.08 4.38 9.68
N ALA A 90 7.88 4.60 9.15
CA ALA A 90 6.87 5.45 9.76
C ALA A 90 6.40 4.89 11.11
N GLN A 91 6.13 3.59 11.20
CA GLN A 91 5.75 2.92 12.45
C GLN A 91 6.85 3.00 13.50
N TYR A 92 8.10 2.82 13.10
CA TYR A 92 9.26 2.96 13.99
C TYR A 92 9.40 4.39 14.54
N ALA A 93 9.27 5.40 13.68
CA ALA A 93 9.31 6.80 14.10
C ALA A 93 8.19 7.12 15.10
N HIS A 94 6.96 6.67 14.83
CA HIS A 94 5.83 6.81 15.75
C HIS A 94 6.10 6.14 17.11
N ALA A 95 6.59 4.90 17.10
CA ALA A 95 6.90 4.17 18.32
C ALA A 95 7.96 4.89 19.18
N ARG A 96 8.97 5.47 18.54
CA ARG A 96 9.98 6.28 19.25
C ARG A 96 9.39 7.56 19.84
N MET A 97 8.57 8.28 19.12
CA MET A 97 7.89 9.47 19.65
C MET A 97 7.01 9.13 20.85
N CYS A 98 6.22 8.05 20.77
CA CYS A 98 5.41 7.57 21.88
C CYS A 98 6.28 7.19 23.11
N SER A 99 7.45 6.59 22.88
CA SER A 99 8.38 6.25 23.96
C SER A 99 8.93 7.50 24.64
N ILE A 100 9.31 8.53 23.87
CA ILE A 100 9.79 9.82 24.43
C ILE A 100 8.69 10.49 25.27
N LEU A 101 7.47 10.55 24.76
CA LEU A 101 6.34 11.12 25.50
C LEU A 101 6.05 10.37 26.80
N ARG A 102 6.18 9.05 26.79
CA ARG A 102 6.02 8.22 27.99
C ARG A 102 7.11 8.51 29.03
N GLN A 103 8.39 8.56 28.59
CA GLN A 103 9.51 8.89 29.46
C GLN A 103 9.40 10.31 30.03
N ALA A 104 8.94 11.28 29.22
CA ALA A 104 8.70 12.63 29.73
C ALA A 104 7.66 12.64 30.85
N LYS A 105 6.56 11.90 30.68
CA LYS A 105 5.52 11.76 31.70
C LYS A 105 6.04 11.08 32.97
N GLU A 106 6.84 10.04 32.85
CA GLU A 106 7.44 9.32 33.99
C GLU A 106 8.44 10.17 34.78
N ASN A 107 9.02 11.18 34.14
CA ASN A 107 9.95 12.12 34.74
C ASN A 107 9.32 13.49 35.06
N ASP A 108 7.99 13.60 35.11
CA ASP A 108 7.23 14.82 35.37
C ASP A 108 7.61 16.03 34.49
N ILE A 109 8.06 15.75 33.27
CA ILE A 109 8.37 16.76 32.26
C ILE A 109 7.07 17.15 31.52
N THR A 110 6.63 18.40 31.72
CA THR A 110 5.49 18.93 30.97
C THR A 110 5.93 19.38 29.59
N ILE A 111 5.28 18.81 28.55
CA ILE A 111 5.48 19.22 27.16
C ILE A 111 4.47 20.35 26.89
N ALA A 112 4.99 21.49 26.55
CA ALA A 112 4.17 22.64 26.16
C ALA A 112 3.57 22.47 24.74
#